data_5375c510c43e0092b8f3f2d06ea12bd1
#
_entry.id   5375c510c43e0092b8f3f2d06ea12bd1
#
_cell.length_a   1.000
_cell.length_b   1.000
_cell.length_c   1.000
_cell.angle_alpha   90.00
_cell.angle_beta   90.00
_cell.angle_gamma   90.00
#
_symmetry.space_group_name_H-M   'P 1'
#
loop_
_entity.id
_entity.type
_entity.pdbx_description
1 polymer ?
#
loop_
_entity_poly.entity_id
_entity_poly.type
_entity_poly.pdbx_seq_one_letter_code
_entity_poly.pdbx_strand_id
1 'polypeptide(L)'
;MLPALRSGEIPNEFPVATESLEVGLEQGDCVNLDQALGRTQLNKVQCGDSSAFRVIQIVSTLEQCVNDADLTYYSATKRYAACLDYDWSPDRCLLIERGQPVRKVDCATPRSERVELIVMSTDNTLNCSQGGFAHPTRRFTVCTEAQK
;
A
#
# COMPACT_ATOMS: atom_id res chain seq x y z
N MET A 1 16.28 -20.76 3.50
CA MET A 1 15.34 -20.03 4.34
C MET A 1 15.08 -18.64 3.75
N LEU A 2 13.83 -18.26 3.61
CA LEU A 2 13.49 -16.94 3.10
C LEU A 2 13.70 -15.89 4.21
N PRO A 3 14.32 -14.74 3.87
CA PRO A 3 14.42 -13.67 4.86
C PRO A 3 13.04 -13.11 5.17
N ALA A 4 12.85 -12.69 6.41
CA ALA A 4 11.59 -12.11 6.86
C ALA A 4 11.86 -10.90 7.74
N LEU A 5 10.97 -9.91 7.63
CA LEU A 5 10.99 -8.72 8.46
C LEU A 5 9.77 -8.73 9.37
N ARG A 6 9.98 -8.43 10.64
CA ARG A 6 8.89 -8.34 11.60
C ARG A 6 8.14 -7.03 11.40
N SER A 7 6.92 -6.94 11.95
CA SER A 7 6.07 -5.76 11.76
C SER A 7 6.76 -4.45 12.16
N GLY A 8 7.63 -4.48 13.18
CA GLY A 8 8.38 -3.27 13.58
C GLY A 8 9.53 -2.91 12.65
N GLU A 9 9.84 -3.78 11.68
CA GLU A 9 10.95 -3.59 10.74
C GLU A 9 10.44 -3.40 9.31
N ILE A 10 9.18 -3.05 9.14
CA ILE A 10 8.56 -2.90 7.80
C ILE A 10 9.23 -1.77 7.04
N PRO A 11 9.78 -2.02 5.85
CA PRO A 11 10.31 -0.95 5.03
C PRO A 11 9.17 -0.08 4.52
N ASN A 12 9.44 1.20 4.38
CA ASN A 12 8.42 2.15 3.93
C ASN A 12 8.06 1.96 2.46
N GLU A 13 9.00 1.44 1.69
CA GLU A 13 8.78 1.20 0.26
C GLU A 13 9.84 0.25 -0.26
N PHE A 14 9.52 -0.40 -1.37
CA PHE A 14 10.47 -1.25 -2.08
C PHE A 14 10.95 -0.52 -3.33
N PRO A 15 12.25 -0.59 -3.66
CA PRO A 15 12.79 0.20 -4.76
C PRO A 15 12.08 -0.08 -6.08
N VAL A 16 11.58 0.97 -6.71
CA VAL A 16 10.93 0.93 -8.03
C VAL A 16 11.35 2.17 -8.78
N ALA A 17 11.67 2.03 -10.07
CA ALA A 17 12.01 3.20 -10.89
C ALA A 17 10.79 4.12 -11.01
N THR A 18 11.00 5.41 -10.79
CA THR A 18 9.93 6.40 -10.88
C THR A 18 10.35 7.55 -11.78
N GLU A 19 9.37 8.32 -12.27
CA GLU A 19 9.65 9.50 -13.09
C GLU A 19 9.70 10.74 -12.22
N SER A 20 10.49 11.73 -12.65
CA SER A 20 10.58 13.03 -11.96
C SER A 20 9.50 13.95 -12.51
N LEU A 21 8.28 13.80 -12.02
CA LEU A 21 7.15 14.62 -12.43
C LEU A 21 6.79 15.62 -11.32
N GLU A 22 6.50 16.87 -11.73
CA GLU A 22 6.14 17.92 -10.78
C GLU A 22 4.63 17.92 -10.54
N VAL A 23 4.14 16.96 -9.77
CA VAL A 23 2.71 16.78 -9.50
C VAL A 23 2.33 16.96 -8.03
N GLY A 24 3.31 17.42 -7.22
CA GLY A 24 3.07 17.62 -5.78
C GLY A 24 3.19 16.35 -4.95
N LEU A 25 3.68 15.26 -5.56
CA LEU A 25 3.88 13.97 -4.88
C LEU A 25 5.26 13.44 -5.19
N GLU A 26 5.84 12.75 -4.24
CA GLU A 26 7.13 12.08 -4.37
C GLU A 26 7.01 10.65 -3.89
N GLN A 27 7.92 9.80 -4.36
CA GLN A 27 8.06 8.45 -3.85
C GLN A 27 8.30 8.51 -2.34
N GLY A 28 7.55 7.71 -1.58
CA GLY A 28 7.62 7.72 -0.11
C GLY A 28 6.53 8.55 0.56
N ASP A 29 5.83 9.40 -0.17
CA ASP A 29 4.72 10.18 0.40
C ASP A 29 3.58 9.27 0.81
N CYS A 30 2.86 9.67 1.86
CA CYS A 30 1.66 8.96 2.29
C CYS A 30 0.42 9.69 1.78
N VAL A 31 -0.57 8.90 1.34
CA VAL A 31 -1.79 9.44 0.76
C VAL A 31 -2.99 8.62 1.20
N ASN A 32 -4.16 9.25 1.13
CA ASN A 32 -5.44 8.56 1.27
C ASN A 32 -6.24 8.77 -0.02
N LEU A 33 -7.12 7.83 -0.31
CA LEU A 33 -8.05 7.94 -1.42
C LEU A 33 -9.45 8.09 -0.83
N ASP A 34 -10.11 9.19 -1.17
CA ASP A 34 -11.43 9.50 -0.66
C ASP A 34 -12.43 9.61 -1.80
N GLN A 35 -13.68 9.27 -1.52
CA GLN A 35 -14.78 9.45 -2.46
C GLN A 35 -15.43 10.80 -2.19
N ALA A 36 -15.40 11.67 -3.16
CA ALA A 36 -16.03 12.99 -3.05
C ALA A 36 -16.68 13.36 -4.37
N LEU A 37 -17.94 13.80 -4.32
CA LEU A 37 -18.68 14.26 -5.50
C LEU A 37 -18.68 13.23 -6.63
N GLY A 38 -18.78 11.95 -6.28
CA GLY A 38 -18.85 10.87 -7.26
C GLY A 38 -17.53 10.48 -7.89
N ARG A 39 -16.40 10.97 -7.37
CA ARG A 39 -15.07 10.60 -7.87
C ARG A 39 -14.11 10.33 -6.75
N THR A 40 -13.09 9.54 -7.09
CA THR A 40 -12.00 9.24 -6.17
C THR A 40 -11.01 10.39 -6.21
N GLN A 41 -10.63 10.87 -5.02
CA GLN A 41 -9.62 11.92 -4.88
C GLN A 41 -8.44 11.40 -4.08
N LEU A 42 -7.23 11.70 -4.54
CA LEU A 42 -6.01 11.39 -3.82
C LEU A 42 -5.63 12.60 -2.98
N ASN A 43 -5.45 12.37 -1.67
CA ASN A 43 -5.06 13.42 -0.73
C ASN A 43 -3.75 13.05 -0.07
N LYS A 44 -2.76 13.94 -0.17
CA LYS A 44 -1.50 13.76 0.54
C LYS A 44 -1.74 13.99 2.02
N VAL A 45 -1.25 13.08 2.86
CA VAL A 45 -1.42 13.14 4.31
C VAL A 45 -0.08 12.88 4.99
N GLN A 46 0.02 13.25 6.25
CA GLN A 46 1.20 12.91 7.03
C GLN A 46 1.25 11.41 7.26
N CYS A 47 2.42 10.80 7.07
CA CYS A 47 2.59 9.37 7.33
C CYS A 47 2.39 9.07 8.81
N GLY A 48 1.66 8.03 9.13
CA GLY A 48 1.43 7.61 10.50
C GLY A 48 0.07 6.98 10.72
N ASP A 49 -0.64 7.45 11.74
CA ASP A 49 -1.86 6.79 12.23
C ASP A 49 -3.06 6.86 11.28
N SER A 50 -3.03 7.78 10.33
CA SER A 50 -4.17 7.99 9.42
C SER A 50 -3.87 7.66 7.97
N SER A 51 -2.62 7.36 7.61
CA SER A 51 -2.26 7.12 6.22
C SER A 51 -2.54 5.69 5.82
N ALA A 52 -3.28 5.49 4.73
CA ALA A 52 -3.66 4.16 4.25
C ALA A 52 -2.72 3.66 3.16
N PHE A 53 -2.09 4.55 2.40
CA PHE A 53 -1.26 4.19 1.26
C PHE A 53 0.07 4.94 1.27
N ARG A 54 1.05 4.34 0.63
CA ARG A 54 2.35 4.95 0.38
C ARG A 54 2.61 4.98 -1.11
N VAL A 55 3.09 6.12 -1.61
CA VAL A 55 3.46 6.26 -3.01
C VAL A 55 4.75 5.50 -3.25
N ILE A 56 4.71 4.51 -4.12
CA ILE A 56 5.90 3.74 -4.48
C ILE A 56 6.44 4.13 -5.84
N GLN A 57 5.62 4.79 -6.66
CA GLN A 57 6.02 5.13 -8.02
C GLN A 57 5.12 6.24 -8.56
N ILE A 58 5.71 7.22 -9.27
CA ILE A 58 4.96 8.24 -10.00
C ILE A 58 5.34 8.09 -11.46
N VAL A 59 4.36 7.90 -12.33
CA VAL A 59 4.59 7.65 -13.75
C VAL A 59 3.55 8.41 -14.59
N SER A 60 3.76 8.48 -15.90
CA SER A 60 2.88 9.22 -16.78
C SER A 60 1.57 8.50 -17.08
N THR A 61 1.59 7.17 -17.13
CA THR A 61 0.41 6.36 -17.45
C THR A 61 0.27 5.19 -16.49
N LEU A 62 -0.95 4.68 -16.35
CA LEU A 62 -1.22 3.53 -15.47
C LEU A 62 -0.40 2.30 -15.86
N GLU A 63 -0.18 2.08 -17.15
CA GLU A 63 0.56 0.91 -17.64
C GLU A 63 2.02 0.89 -17.17
N GLN A 64 2.56 2.05 -16.82
CA GLN A 64 3.93 2.15 -16.35
C GLN A 64 4.09 1.81 -14.86
N CYS A 65 2.98 1.66 -14.12
CA CYS A 65 3.05 1.20 -12.74
C CYS A 65 3.57 -0.24 -12.70
N VAL A 66 4.39 -0.55 -11.70
CA VAL A 66 4.78 -1.93 -11.45
C VAL A 66 3.49 -2.75 -11.26
N ASN A 67 3.45 -3.95 -11.86
CA ASN A 67 2.20 -4.69 -11.95
C ASN A 67 1.71 -5.28 -10.63
N ASP A 68 2.55 -5.28 -9.59
CA ASP A 68 2.15 -5.77 -8.28
C ASP A 68 1.94 -4.65 -7.25
N ALA A 69 1.78 -3.40 -7.70
CA ALA A 69 1.33 -2.33 -6.82
C ALA A 69 -0.03 -2.69 -6.24
N ASP A 70 -0.25 -2.42 -4.95
CA ASP A 70 -1.51 -2.77 -4.30
C ASP A 70 -2.69 -2.01 -4.90
N LEU A 71 -2.46 -0.77 -5.33
CA LEU A 71 -3.50 0.03 -5.97
C LEU A 71 -2.85 1.06 -6.89
N THR A 72 -3.59 1.49 -7.90
CA THR A 72 -3.14 2.55 -8.79
C THR A 72 -4.19 3.65 -8.84
N TYR A 73 -3.73 4.89 -9.01
CA TYR A 73 -4.59 6.06 -9.13
C TYR A 73 -4.14 6.90 -10.32
N TYR A 74 -5.08 7.30 -11.16
CA TYR A 74 -4.78 8.18 -12.28
C TYR A 74 -5.46 9.53 -12.12
N SER A 75 -4.69 10.62 -12.30
CA SER A 75 -5.22 11.98 -12.29
C SER A 75 -5.35 12.49 -13.72
N ALA A 76 -6.58 12.60 -14.19
CA ALA A 76 -6.84 13.10 -15.55
C ALA A 76 -6.49 14.60 -15.68
N THR A 77 -6.63 15.37 -14.60
CA THR A 77 -6.34 16.80 -14.64
C THR A 77 -4.86 17.10 -14.67
N LYS A 78 -4.06 16.36 -13.89
CA LYS A 78 -2.61 16.54 -13.83
C LYS A 78 -1.85 15.56 -14.72
N ARG A 79 -2.53 14.59 -15.30
CA ARG A 79 -1.99 13.62 -16.25
C ARG A 79 -0.82 12.81 -15.70
N TYR A 80 -1.04 12.17 -14.55
CA TYR A 80 -0.06 11.25 -13.98
C TYR A 80 -0.76 10.08 -13.33
N ALA A 81 0.00 9.01 -13.10
CA ALA A 81 -0.47 7.88 -12.31
C ALA A 81 0.39 7.76 -11.06
N ALA A 82 -0.25 7.49 -9.94
CA ALA A 82 0.42 7.14 -8.70
C ALA A 82 0.23 5.65 -8.46
N CYS A 83 1.33 4.95 -8.25
CA CYS A 83 1.34 3.53 -7.94
C CYS A 83 1.52 3.42 -6.43
N LEU A 84 0.61 2.72 -5.76
CA LEU A 84 0.47 2.77 -4.31
C LEU A 84 0.58 1.38 -3.70
N ASP A 85 1.21 1.31 -2.53
CA ASP A 85 1.12 0.14 -1.67
C ASP A 85 0.37 0.54 -0.41
N TYR A 86 -0.20 -0.45 0.27
CA TYR A 86 -0.79 -0.24 1.59
C TYR A 86 0.30 0.22 2.56
N ASP A 87 -0.02 1.20 3.39
CA ASP A 87 0.91 1.72 4.40
C ASP A 87 0.71 0.97 5.71
N TRP A 88 1.42 -0.13 5.86
CA TRP A 88 1.34 -0.98 7.04
C TRP A 88 2.08 -0.35 8.22
N SER A 89 1.50 -0.44 9.41
CA SER A 89 2.10 0.03 10.66
C SER A 89 1.96 -1.06 11.71
N PRO A 90 2.94 -1.24 12.61
CA PRO A 90 2.88 -2.33 13.58
C PRO A 90 1.76 -2.19 14.62
N ASP A 91 1.33 -0.97 14.92
CA ASP A 91 0.35 -0.69 15.97
C ASP A 91 -1.00 -0.20 15.46
N ARG A 92 -1.19 -0.18 14.15
CA ARG A 92 -2.48 0.18 13.52
C ARG A 92 -2.83 -0.88 12.49
N CYS A 93 -4.12 -0.94 12.16
CA CYS A 93 -4.62 -1.90 11.18
C CYS A 93 -5.21 -1.18 9.97
N LEU A 94 -5.37 -1.90 8.88
CA LEU A 94 -6.01 -1.39 7.67
C LEU A 94 -7.35 -2.07 7.49
N LEU A 95 -8.39 -1.28 7.26
CA LEU A 95 -9.71 -1.81 6.92
C LEU A 95 -9.80 -1.81 5.40
N ILE A 96 -9.72 -3.02 4.83
CA ILE A 96 -9.70 -3.24 3.39
C ILE A 96 -10.98 -3.97 3.04
N GLU A 97 -11.99 -3.24 2.60
CA GLU A 97 -13.29 -3.80 2.25
C GLU A 97 -13.61 -3.45 0.80
N ARG A 98 -14.21 -4.43 0.10
CA ARG A 98 -14.59 -4.22 -1.29
C ARG A 98 -15.59 -3.07 -1.40
N GLY A 99 -15.34 -2.14 -2.34
CA GLY A 99 -16.25 -1.04 -2.60
C GLY A 99 -16.16 0.12 -1.62
N GLN A 100 -15.21 0.06 -0.67
CA GLN A 100 -15.01 1.11 0.32
C GLN A 100 -13.58 1.63 0.24
N PRO A 101 -13.34 2.92 0.53
CA PRO A 101 -11.98 3.42 0.64
C PRO A 101 -11.22 2.69 1.75
N VAL A 102 -9.98 2.32 1.48
CA VAL A 102 -9.12 1.70 2.50
C VAL A 102 -8.79 2.75 3.55
N ARG A 103 -8.90 2.38 4.82
CA ARG A 103 -8.64 3.30 5.94
C ARG A 103 -7.71 2.66 6.95
N LYS A 104 -6.83 3.45 7.53
CA LYS A 104 -6.06 3.03 8.69
C LYS A 104 -6.90 3.22 9.93
N VAL A 105 -7.03 2.18 10.74
CA VAL A 105 -7.96 2.13 11.86
C VAL A 105 -7.29 1.53 13.09
N ASP A 106 -7.96 1.65 14.23
CA ASP A 106 -7.57 0.93 15.45
C ASP A 106 -7.76 -0.57 15.20
N CYS A 107 -6.84 -1.38 15.70
CA CYS A 107 -6.89 -2.83 15.50
C CYS A 107 -8.03 -3.51 16.26
N ALA A 108 -8.75 -2.79 17.11
CA ALA A 108 -9.98 -3.30 17.70
C ALA A 108 -11.14 -3.32 16.69
N THR A 109 -10.97 -2.68 15.54
CA THR A 109 -11.97 -2.67 14.47
C THR A 109 -12.12 -4.07 13.87
N PRO A 110 -13.32 -4.67 13.88
CA PRO A 110 -13.50 -6.00 13.30
C PRO A 110 -13.18 -6.02 11.81
N ARG A 111 -12.57 -7.12 11.35
CA ARG A 111 -12.21 -7.37 9.94
C ARG A 111 -11.09 -6.48 9.43
N SER A 112 -10.50 -5.64 10.28
CA SER A 112 -9.28 -4.93 9.87
C SER A 112 -8.11 -5.91 9.82
N GLU A 113 -7.11 -5.58 9.01
CA GLU A 113 -5.93 -6.43 8.81
C GLU A 113 -4.74 -5.86 9.55
N ARG A 114 -4.07 -6.72 10.32
CA ARG A 114 -2.82 -6.39 10.99
C ARG A 114 -1.67 -7.05 10.26
N VAL A 115 -0.60 -6.32 10.02
CA VAL A 115 0.60 -6.91 9.46
C VAL A 115 1.28 -7.79 10.51
N GLU A 116 1.63 -9.04 10.13
CA GLU A 116 2.39 -9.94 10.99
C GLU A 116 3.87 -9.87 10.68
N LEU A 117 4.23 -10.08 9.41
CA LEU A 117 5.60 -10.02 8.95
C LEU A 117 5.65 -9.82 7.44
N ILE A 118 6.82 -9.46 6.95
CA ILE A 118 7.07 -9.36 5.52
C ILE A 118 8.10 -10.44 5.16
N VAL A 119 7.74 -11.30 4.22
CA VAL A 119 8.63 -12.36 3.74
C VAL A 119 9.27 -11.88 2.44
N MET A 120 10.60 -11.87 2.42
CA MET A 120 11.35 -11.43 1.24
C MET A 120 11.63 -12.61 0.32
N SER A 121 11.91 -12.29 -0.95
CA SER A 121 12.29 -13.28 -1.96
C SER A 121 11.22 -14.36 -2.19
N THR A 122 9.95 -13.95 -2.19
CA THR A 122 8.81 -14.85 -2.39
C THR A 122 7.82 -14.22 -3.37
N ASP A 123 7.05 -15.06 -4.05
CA ASP A 123 6.04 -14.61 -5.01
C ASP A 123 4.64 -15.10 -4.66
N ASN A 124 4.43 -15.60 -3.44
CA ASN A 124 3.15 -16.16 -3.02
C ASN A 124 2.96 -16.06 -1.51
N THR A 125 1.78 -16.47 -1.03
CA THR A 125 1.41 -16.37 0.38
C THR A 125 1.60 -17.67 1.16
N LEU A 126 2.32 -18.65 0.61
CA LEU A 126 2.46 -19.96 1.26
C LEU A 126 3.15 -19.90 2.62
N ASN A 127 3.98 -18.89 2.85
CA ASN A 127 4.67 -18.72 4.12
C ASN A 127 3.89 -17.90 5.15
N CYS A 128 2.66 -17.51 4.82
CA CYS A 128 1.80 -16.75 5.72
C CYS A 128 0.84 -17.69 6.43
N SER A 129 0.70 -17.56 7.75
CA SER A 129 -0.18 -18.45 8.52
C SER A 129 -1.65 -18.19 8.26
N GLN A 130 -2.02 -16.94 7.96
CA GLN A 130 -3.42 -16.55 7.75
C GLN A 130 -3.65 -15.82 6.43
N GLY A 131 -2.69 -15.90 5.50
CA GLY A 131 -2.78 -15.22 4.23
C GLY A 131 -2.06 -13.89 4.22
N GLY A 132 -2.22 -13.14 3.15
CA GLY A 132 -1.53 -11.89 2.99
C GLY A 132 -1.62 -11.36 1.57
N PHE A 133 -0.68 -10.49 1.24
CA PHE A 133 -0.63 -9.80 -0.04
C PHE A 133 0.71 -10.08 -0.70
N ALA A 134 0.71 -10.90 -1.74
CA ALA A 134 1.92 -11.25 -2.48
C ALA A 134 2.24 -10.18 -3.51
N HIS A 135 3.54 -9.90 -3.66
CA HIS A 135 4.04 -8.94 -4.65
C HIS A 135 5.09 -9.66 -5.48
N PRO A 136 4.65 -10.45 -6.48
CA PRO A 136 5.56 -11.39 -7.17
C PRO A 136 6.62 -10.71 -8.03
N THR A 137 6.35 -9.54 -8.57
CA THR A 137 7.34 -8.84 -9.39
C THR A 137 8.48 -8.29 -8.54
N ARG A 138 8.15 -7.69 -7.40
CA ARG A 138 9.14 -7.13 -6.49
C ARG A 138 9.64 -8.16 -5.48
N ARG A 139 9.05 -9.35 -5.46
CA ARG A 139 9.51 -10.51 -4.70
C ARG A 139 9.43 -10.31 -3.18
N PHE A 140 8.27 -9.89 -2.70
CA PHE A 140 7.99 -9.88 -1.26
C PHE A 140 6.51 -10.17 -1.02
N THR A 141 6.20 -10.57 0.20
CA THR A 141 4.81 -10.83 0.60
C THR A 141 4.59 -10.24 1.98
N VAL A 142 3.50 -9.50 2.13
CA VAL A 142 3.07 -8.97 3.43
C VAL A 142 2.08 -9.97 4.00
N CYS A 143 2.48 -10.65 5.08
CA CYS A 143 1.59 -11.58 5.78
C CYS A 143 0.76 -10.82 6.79
N THR A 144 -0.54 -11.06 6.79
CA THR A 144 -1.48 -10.32 7.64
C THR A 144 -2.39 -11.27 8.42
N GLU A 145 -3.05 -10.74 9.44
CA GLU A 145 -4.11 -11.46 10.13
C GLU A 145 -5.32 -10.54 10.31
N ALA A 146 -6.50 -11.11 10.05
CA ALA A 146 -7.75 -10.38 10.22
C ALA A 146 -8.13 -10.30 11.69
N GLN A 147 -8.56 -9.12 12.12
CA GLN A 147 -9.02 -8.91 13.51
C GLN A 147 -10.49 -9.31 13.64
N LYS A 148 -10.84 -9.90 14.75
CA LYS A 148 -12.19 -10.42 14.99
C LYS A 148 -13.09 -9.40 15.66
#